data_f8c4932037051c5f33ab0b300487a55d
#
_entry.id   f8c4932037051c5f33ab0b300487a55d
#
_cell.length_a   1.000
_cell.length_b   1.000
_cell.length_c   1.000
_cell.angle_alpha   90.00
_cell.angle_beta   90.00
_cell.angle_gamma   90.00
#
_symmetry.space_group_name_H-M   'P 1'
#
loop_
_entity.id
_entity.type
_entity.pdbx_description
1 polymer ?
#
loop_
_entity_poly.entity_id
_entity_poly.type
_entity_poly.pdbx_seq_one_letter_code
_entity_poly.pdbx_strand_id
1 'polypeptide(L)'
;CIGNLAVVKNDIYGTCVVLYIEPVAHIAACAVDGELAAVDDVVDELIAALTGDEHCEGKYCNVPVVYQVKLGEIVDLLNKFKSMPQTLGVPTLSNGFEKALYSTFLSCFPKEKFIYPVKMNVDSRGSYTELVRSEHNGQFAVNISKPGITKGQHWHHTKNEKFVVVHGHGLIQLRKLDTDEIIEFEVSGDNIQVVEMIPGYTHNIINLSQTDDLVTFMWANECFDPNRPD
;
A
#
# COMPACT_ATOMS: atom_id res chain seq x y z
N CYS A 1 -10.23 -17.04 -11.83
CA CYS A 1 -9.53 -16.05 -12.67
C CYS A 1 -10.01 -14.69 -12.27
N ILE A 2 -9.16 -13.90 -11.65
CA ILE A 2 -9.52 -12.57 -11.14
C ILE A 2 -8.89 -11.55 -12.11
N GLY A 3 -9.79 -10.78 -12.78
CA GLY A 3 -9.45 -9.47 -13.32
C GLY A 3 -8.61 -9.42 -14.58
N ASN A 4 -9.13 -9.83 -15.72
CA ASN A 4 -8.63 -9.34 -17.00
C ASN A 4 -9.35 -8.04 -17.36
N LEU A 5 -8.62 -7.01 -17.78
CA LEU A 5 -9.21 -5.80 -18.33
C LEU A 5 -9.59 -6.05 -19.79
N ALA A 6 -10.85 -5.80 -20.14
CA ALA A 6 -11.30 -5.76 -21.52
C ALA A 6 -11.32 -4.31 -22.01
N VAL A 7 -10.81 -4.07 -23.20
CA VAL A 7 -10.94 -2.77 -23.88
C VAL A 7 -12.20 -2.82 -24.76
N VAL A 8 -13.17 -2.02 -24.46
CA VAL A 8 -14.35 -1.84 -25.30
C VAL A 8 -14.16 -0.52 -26.07
N LYS A 9 -13.91 -0.62 -27.36
CA LYS A 9 -13.83 0.55 -28.22
C LYS A 9 -15.20 0.84 -28.79
N ASN A 10 -15.75 1.99 -28.45
CA ASN A 10 -17.01 2.48 -29.00
C ASN A 10 -16.73 3.27 -30.29
N ASP A 11 -16.53 2.59 -31.41
CA ASP A 11 -16.65 3.19 -32.71
C ASP A 11 -17.59 2.37 -33.58
N ILE A 12 -18.10 3.00 -34.63
CA ILE A 12 -19.21 2.58 -35.51
C ILE A 12 -19.05 1.18 -36.11
N TYR A 13 -17.98 0.45 -35.82
CA TYR A 13 -17.64 -0.85 -36.41
C TYR A 13 -17.42 -1.99 -35.41
N GLY A 14 -17.72 -1.80 -34.13
CA GLY A 14 -17.90 -2.91 -33.17
C GLY A 14 -16.69 -3.84 -32.99
N THR A 15 -15.49 -3.33 -32.84
CA THR A 15 -14.31 -4.17 -32.60
C THR A 15 -13.97 -4.20 -31.12
N CYS A 16 -14.23 -5.32 -30.46
CA CYS A 16 -13.74 -5.59 -29.11
C CYS A 16 -12.23 -5.92 -29.19
N VAL A 17 -11.39 -5.08 -28.61
CA VAL A 17 -9.95 -5.35 -28.48
C VAL A 17 -9.69 -5.88 -27.09
N VAL A 18 -9.42 -7.18 -26.99
CA VAL A 18 -8.94 -7.81 -25.75
C VAL A 18 -7.43 -7.55 -25.67
N LEU A 19 -6.99 -6.75 -24.69
CA LEU A 19 -5.58 -6.58 -24.41
C LEU A 19 -5.06 -7.81 -23.65
N TYR A 20 -4.38 -8.70 -24.36
CA TYR A 20 -3.55 -9.72 -23.74
C TYR A 20 -2.27 -9.04 -23.26
N ILE A 21 -2.08 -8.88 -21.96
CA ILE A 21 -0.83 -8.40 -21.41
C ILE A 21 0.07 -9.60 -21.18
N GLU A 22 0.89 -9.95 -22.17
CA GLU A 22 2.04 -10.82 -21.93
C GLU A 22 3.06 -10.08 -21.04
N PRO A 23 3.85 -10.81 -20.21
CA PRO A 23 4.76 -10.14 -19.28
C PRO A 23 5.83 -9.34 -20.03
N VAL A 24 5.59 -8.07 -20.09
CA VAL A 24 6.51 -6.96 -20.34
C VAL A 24 7.64 -7.18 -21.34
N ALA A 25 7.36 -6.95 -22.61
CA ALA A 25 8.31 -6.31 -23.52
C ALA A 25 7.50 -5.65 -24.64
N HIS A 26 7.67 -4.34 -24.82
CA HIS A 26 7.16 -3.55 -25.92
C HIS A 26 5.67 -3.23 -25.98
N ILE A 27 5.20 -2.33 -25.11
CA ILE A 27 4.06 -1.49 -25.43
C ILE A 27 4.58 -0.29 -26.22
N ALA A 28 4.42 -0.33 -27.53
CA ALA A 28 4.68 0.83 -28.37
C ALA A 28 3.61 1.89 -28.05
N ALA A 29 4.03 3.11 -27.78
CA ALA A 29 3.16 4.23 -27.48
C ALA A 29 2.37 4.62 -28.75
N CYS A 30 1.12 4.17 -28.84
CA CYS A 30 0.13 4.81 -29.69
C CYS A 30 -0.87 5.48 -28.76
N ALA A 31 -1.05 6.79 -28.91
CA ALA A 31 -2.05 7.54 -28.17
C ALA A 31 -3.45 7.20 -28.74
N VAL A 32 -4.10 6.24 -28.14
CA VAL A 32 -5.50 5.93 -28.40
C VAL A 32 -6.25 6.14 -27.10
N ASP A 33 -7.13 7.13 -27.06
CA ASP A 33 -8.10 7.27 -25.97
C ASP A 33 -9.09 6.11 -26.08
N GLY A 34 -9.31 5.38 -24.99
CA GLY A 34 -10.17 4.19 -25.00
C GLY A 34 -11.02 4.09 -23.73
N GLU A 35 -12.14 3.43 -23.86
CA GLU A 35 -12.98 3.00 -22.76
C GLU A 35 -12.54 1.59 -22.32
N LEU A 36 -12.37 1.41 -21.02
CA LEU A 36 -12.01 0.14 -20.39
C LEU A 36 -13.08 -0.26 -19.39
N ALA A 37 -13.46 -1.52 -19.38
CA ALA A 37 -14.29 -2.10 -18.34
C ALA A 37 -13.56 -3.23 -17.65
N ALA A 38 -13.86 -3.49 -16.38
CA ALA A 38 -13.43 -4.72 -15.74
C ALA A 38 -14.19 -5.90 -16.33
N VAL A 39 -13.54 -7.05 -16.42
CA VAL A 39 -14.18 -8.27 -16.99
C VAL A 39 -15.41 -8.66 -16.18
N ASP A 40 -15.37 -8.49 -14.86
CA ASP A 40 -16.50 -8.80 -13.99
C ASP A 40 -17.73 -7.93 -14.34
N ASP A 41 -17.54 -6.62 -14.59
CA ASP A 41 -18.64 -5.72 -15.00
C ASP A 41 -19.23 -6.14 -16.35
N VAL A 42 -18.40 -6.63 -17.29
CA VAL A 42 -18.87 -7.15 -18.58
C VAL A 42 -19.65 -8.46 -18.40
N VAL A 43 -19.16 -9.34 -17.53
CA VAL A 43 -19.82 -10.63 -17.25
C VAL A 43 -21.15 -10.40 -16.54
N ASP A 44 -21.22 -9.46 -15.60
CA ASP A 44 -22.44 -9.11 -14.88
C ASP A 44 -23.49 -8.55 -15.85
N GLU A 45 -23.12 -7.71 -16.80
CA GLU A 45 -24.04 -7.24 -17.84
C GLU A 45 -24.52 -8.36 -18.78
N LEU A 46 -23.63 -9.32 -19.13
CA LEU A 46 -24.02 -10.49 -19.89
C LEU A 46 -25.01 -11.37 -19.12
N ILE A 47 -24.84 -11.53 -17.81
CA ILE A 47 -25.78 -12.25 -16.95
C ILE A 47 -27.10 -11.48 -16.87
N ALA A 48 -27.05 -10.14 -16.67
CA ALA A 48 -28.23 -9.29 -16.66
C ALA A 48 -29.05 -9.41 -17.96
N ALA A 49 -28.36 -9.45 -19.10
CA ALA A 49 -28.99 -9.70 -20.40
C ALA A 49 -29.70 -11.06 -20.51
N LEU A 50 -29.24 -12.06 -19.78
CA LEU A 50 -29.90 -13.39 -19.72
C LEU A 50 -31.13 -13.39 -18.79
N THR A 51 -31.15 -12.53 -17.79
CA THR A 51 -32.24 -12.44 -16.79
C THR A 51 -33.27 -11.36 -17.11
N GLY A 52 -33.01 -10.50 -18.09
CA GLY A 52 -33.89 -9.37 -18.48
C GLY A 52 -33.73 -8.13 -17.62
N ASP A 53 -32.58 -7.99 -16.92
CA ASP A 53 -32.21 -6.86 -16.09
C ASP A 53 -31.09 -6.01 -16.72
N GLU A 54 -30.85 -6.18 -18.02
CA GLU A 54 -29.80 -5.54 -18.78
C GLU A 54 -29.95 -4.03 -18.95
N HIS A 55 -28.81 -3.34 -19.10
CA HIS A 55 -28.75 -1.90 -19.42
C HIS A 55 -28.69 -1.71 -20.96
N CYS A 56 -29.81 -2.00 -21.65
CA CYS A 56 -29.86 -1.96 -23.10
C CYS A 56 -30.55 -0.72 -23.66
N GLU A 57 -29.96 -0.15 -24.72
CA GLU A 57 -30.61 0.86 -25.60
C GLU A 57 -30.81 0.25 -27.00
N GLY A 58 -32.05 -0.09 -27.30
CA GLY A 58 -32.42 -0.76 -28.55
C GLY A 58 -31.82 -2.17 -28.60
N LYS A 59 -30.88 -2.42 -29.49
CA LYS A 59 -30.21 -3.72 -29.66
C LYS A 59 -28.79 -3.80 -29.04
N TYR A 60 -28.37 -2.74 -28.34
CA TYR A 60 -27.05 -2.65 -27.71
C TYR A 60 -27.20 -2.62 -26.20
N CYS A 61 -26.42 -3.42 -25.51
CA CYS A 61 -26.31 -3.39 -24.06
C CYS A 61 -25.02 -2.65 -23.66
N ASN A 62 -25.12 -1.77 -22.67
CA ASN A 62 -24.03 -0.93 -22.21
C ASN A 62 -23.52 -1.47 -20.88
N VAL A 63 -22.21 -1.64 -20.75
CA VAL A 63 -21.59 -1.93 -19.46
C VAL A 63 -21.66 -0.68 -18.58
N PRO A 64 -22.31 -0.73 -17.40
CA PRO A 64 -22.58 0.48 -16.58
C PRO A 64 -21.30 1.14 -16.06
N VAL A 65 -20.24 0.36 -15.83
CA VAL A 65 -18.97 0.87 -15.29
C VAL A 65 -17.89 0.80 -16.37
N VAL A 66 -17.52 1.95 -16.88
CA VAL A 66 -16.42 2.10 -17.84
C VAL A 66 -15.45 3.19 -17.36
N TYR A 67 -14.18 3.00 -17.67
CA TYR A 67 -13.10 3.93 -17.37
C TYR A 67 -12.55 4.54 -18.65
N GLN A 68 -12.58 5.85 -18.74
CA GLN A 68 -11.93 6.56 -19.85
C GLN A 68 -10.49 6.88 -19.47
N VAL A 69 -9.53 6.27 -20.16
CA VAL A 69 -8.12 6.39 -19.86
C VAL A 69 -7.29 6.47 -21.13
N LYS A 70 -6.18 7.18 -21.06
CA LYS A 70 -5.20 7.26 -22.14
C LYS A 70 -4.22 6.09 -22.05
N LEU A 71 -3.76 5.60 -23.17
CA LEU A 71 -2.75 4.54 -23.19
C LEU A 71 -1.47 4.92 -22.43
N GLY A 72 -1.07 6.21 -22.51
CA GLY A 72 0.06 6.73 -21.74
C GLY A 72 -0.13 6.59 -20.23
N GLU A 73 -1.31 6.88 -19.70
CA GLU A 73 -1.63 6.72 -18.27
C GLU A 73 -1.55 5.25 -17.81
N ILE A 74 -1.97 4.32 -18.66
CA ILE A 74 -1.83 2.88 -18.39
C ILE A 74 -0.36 2.50 -18.29
N VAL A 75 0.46 2.97 -19.23
CA VAL A 75 1.90 2.70 -19.26
C VAL A 75 2.58 3.26 -18.02
N ASP A 76 2.24 4.48 -17.61
CA ASP A 76 2.78 5.12 -16.42
C ASP A 76 2.39 4.35 -15.14
N LEU A 77 1.14 3.93 -15.02
CA LEU A 77 0.67 3.11 -13.89
C LEU A 77 1.39 1.75 -13.85
N LEU A 78 1.54 1.06 -14.98
CA LEU A 78 2.25 -0.21 -15.02
C LEU A 78 3.73 -0.07 -14.65
N ASN A 79 4.39 1.01 -15.06
CA ASN A 79 5.76 1.33 -14.64
C ASN A 79 5.83 1.64 -13.14
N LYS A 80 4.88 2.40 -12.60
CA LYS A 80 4.73 2.65 -11.16
C LYS A 80 4.58 1.31 -10.40
N PHE A 81 3.68 0.44 -10.82
CA PHE A 81 3.47 -0.88 -10.18
C PHE A 81 4.73 -1.76 -10.22
N LYS A 82 5.44 -1.76 -11.36
CA LYS A 82 6.70 -2.49 -11.52
C LYS A 82 7.77 -2.03 -10.54
N SER A 83 7.77 -0.76 -10.15
CA SER A 83 8.75 -0.19 -9.22
C SER A 83 8.37 -0.37 -7.74
N MET A 84 7.13 -0.75 -7.41
CA MET A 84 6.63 -0.84 -6.03
C MET A 84 7.46 -1.77 -5.12
N PRO A 85 7.95 -2.93 -5.56
CA PRO A 85 8.80 -3.76 -4.70
C PRO A 85 10.09 -3.07 -4.26
N GLN A 86 10.64 -2.15 -5.07
CA GLN A 86 11.85 -1.39 -4.77
C GLN A 86 11.56 -0.12 -3.95
N THR A 87 10.44 0.52 -4.22
CA THR A 87 10.01 1.75 -3.54
C THR A 87 9.19 1.50 -2.29
N LEU A 88 8.79 0.24 -2.03
CA LEU A 88 7.83 -0.18 -1.01
C LEU A 88 6.46 0.48 -1.19
N GLY A 89 6.18 0.96 -2.39
CA GLY A 89 4.96 1.67 -2.75
C GLY A 89 3.72 0.78 -2.74
N VAL A 90 2.56 1.41 -2.59
CA VAL A 90 1.25 0.78 -2.74
C VAL A 90 0.39 1.59 -3.72
N PRO A 91 -0.53 0.96 -4.45
CA PRO A 91 -1.41 1.68 -5.37
C PRO A 91 -2.40 2.56 -4.60
N THR A 92 -2.96 3.55 -5.29
CA THR A 92 -4.05 4.38 -4.76
C THR A 92 -5.36 3.61 -4.88
N LEU A 93 -5.86 3.08 -3.78
CA LEU A 93 -7.05 2.21 -3.78
C LEU A 93 -8.39 2.97 -3.90
N SER A 94 -8.38 4.29 -3.84
CA SER A 94 -9.57 5.13 -4.03
C SER A 94 -10.04 5.23 -5.48
N ASN A 95 -9.17 4.89 -6.43
CA ASN A 95 -9.47 4.88 -7.85
C ASN A 95 -9.78 3.44 -8.30
N GLY A 96 -11.02 3.18 -8.70
CA GLY A 96 -11.49 1.86 -9.14
C GLY A 96 -10.69 1.31 -10.32
N PHE A 97 -10.31 2.17 -11.27
CA PHE A 97 -9.48 1.78 -12.41
C PHE A 97 -8.07 1.31 -11.97
N GLU A 98 -7.38 2.11 -11.16
CA GLU A 98 -6.02 1.76 -10.68
C GLU A 98 -6.06 0.46 -9.89
N LYS A 99 -7.10 0.25 -9.05
CA LYS A 99 -7.32 -0.99 -8.31
C LYS A 99 -7.48 -2.21 -9.23
N ALA A 100 -8.33 -2.11 -10.25
CA ALA A 100 -8.56 -3.19 -11.23
C ALA A 100 -7.30 -3.48 -12.06
N LEU A 101 -6.63 -2.42 -12.53
CA LEU A 101 -5.38 -2.55 -13.29
C LEU A 101 -4.27 -3.19 -12.45
N TYR A 102 -4.13 -2.82 -11.18
CA TYR A 102 -3.13 -3.41 -10.28
C TYR A 102 -3.41 -4.90 -10.01
N SER A 103 -4.66 -5.26 -9.80
CA SER A 103 -5.05 -6.68 -9.63
C SER A 103 -4.72 -7.50 -10.86
N THR A 104 -4.98 -6.96 -12.05
CA THR A 104 -4.63 -7.58 -13.33
C THR A 104 -3.11 -7.69 -13.47
N PHE A 105 -2.36 -6.62 -13.15
CA PHE A 105 -0.90 -6.64 -13.20
C PHE A 105 -0.31 -7.73 -12.29
N LEU A 106 -0.81 -7.89 -11.07
CA LEU A 106 -0.36 -8.94 -10.15
C LEU A 106 -0.72 -10.34 -10.66
N SER A 107 -1.88 -10.53 -11.30
CA SER A 107 -2.28 -11.82 -11.84
C SER A 107 -1.36 -12.34 -12.96
N CYS A 108 -0.64 -11.42 -13.61
CA CYS A 108 0.36 -11.73 -14.65
C CYS A 108 1.76 -12.02 -14.08
N PHE A 109 1.96 -11.94 -12.77
CA PHE A 109 3.28 -12.18 -12.21
C PHE A 109 3.67 -13.66 -12.28
N PRO A 110 4.90 -13.98 -12.66
CA PRO A 110 5.44 -15.30 -12.45
C PRO A 110 5.61 -15.55 -10.94
N LYS A 111 5.48 -16.80 -10.52
CA LYS A 111 5.47 -17.18 -9.08
C LYS A 111 6.69 -16.67 -8.32
N GLU A 112 7.83 -16.59 -8.98
CA GLU A 112 9.12 -16.13 -8.41
C GLU A 112 9.08 -14.66 -8.01
N LYS A 113 8.14 -13.87 -8.53
CA LYS A 113 7.95 -12.45 -8.20
C LYS A 113 6.93 -12.19 -7.11
N PHE A 114 6.30 -13.24 -6.55
CA PHE A 114 5.38 -13.08 -5.41
C PHE A 114 6.11 -12.75 -4.10
N ILE A 115 7.42 -12.98 -4.06
CA ILE A 115 8.27 -12.68 -2.93
C ILE A 115 9.40 -11.74 -3.36
N TYR A 116 9.68 -10.75 -2.54
CA TYR A 116 10.82 -9.86 -2.72
C TYR A 116 11.41 -9.48 -1.36
N PRO A 117 12.73 -9.31 -1.25
CA PRO A 117 13.38 -8.90 -0.03
C PRO A 117 13.14 -7.42 0.26
N VAL A 118 13.04 -7.08 1.54
CA VAL A 118 13.07 -5.70 2.01
C VAL A 118 14.39 -5.42 2.73
N LYS A 119 14.85 -4.17 2.69
CA LYS A 119 16.09 -3.77 3.34
C LYS A 119 15.90 -3.72 4.86
N MET A 120 16.61 -4.56 5.57
CA MET A 120 16.70 -4.51 7.02
C MET A 120 17.89 -3.62 7.45
N ASN A 121 17.61 -2.60 8.26
CA ASN A 121 18.67 -1.82 8.92
C ASN A 121 18.95 -2.47 10.28
N VAL A 122 20.06 -3.15 10.40
CA VAL A 122 20.43 -3.96 11.59
C VAL A 122 21.63 -3.35 12.30
N ASP A 123 21.55 -3.21 13.62
CA ASP A 123 22.66 -2.84 14.49
C ASP A 123 22.65 -3.66 15.80
N SER A 124 23.51 -3.31 16.76
CA SER A 124 23.61 -4.03 18.05
C SER A 124 22.31 -3.95 18.88
N ARG A 125 21.44 -2.98 18.62
CA ARG A 125 20.17 -2.76 19.33
C ARG A 125 19.02 -3.59 18.77
N GLY A 126 19.16 -4.17 17.56
CA GLY A 126 18.14 -4.92 16.86
C GLY A 126 18.01 -4.50 15.41
N SER A 127 16.79 -4.35 14.90
CA SER A 127 16.57 -3.95 13.50
C SER A 127 15.41 -2.98 13.34
N TYR A 128 15.46 -2.24 12.23
CA TYR A 128 14.34 -1.43 11.71
C TYR A 128 14.16 -1.76 10.23
N THR A 129 12.95 -2.11 9.86
CA THR A 129 12.63 -2.52 8.49
C THR A 129 11.36 -1.81 8.04
N GLU A 130 11.49 -1.00 7.02
CA GLU A 130 10.35 -0.38 6.37
C GLU A 130 9.66 -1.40 5.46
N LEU A 131 8.33 -1.47 5.51
CA LEU A 131 7.52 -2.46 4.82
C LEU A 131 6.68 -1.85 3.71
N VAL A 132 6.11 -0.66 3.95
CA VAL A 132 5.19 0.02 3.04
C VAL A 132 5.44 1.51 3.08
N ARG A 133 5.45 2.13 1.89
CA ARG A 133 5.37 3.59 1.68
C ARG A 133 4.12 3.93 0.90
N SER A 134 3.38 4.89 1.40
CA SER A 134 2.24 5.46 0.70
C SER A 134 2.46 6.96 0.50
N GLU A 135 2.26 7.43 -0.71
CA GLU A 135 2.41 8.85 -1.05
C GLU A 135 1.50 9.75 -0.21
N HIS A 136 0.32 9.23 0.20
CA HIS A 136 -0.69 10.00 0.91
C HIS A 136 -0.94 9.54 2.34
N ASN A 137 -0.42 8.36 2.73
CA ASN A 137 -0.73 7.74 4.03
C ASN A 137 0.52 7.41 4.85
N GLY A 138 1.66 8.02 4.50
CA GLY A 138 2.90 7.84 5.24
C GLY A 138 3.58 6.48 5.04
N GLN A 139 4.26 6.00 6.06
CA GLN A 139 5.02 4.76 6.01
C GLN A 139 4.63 3.80 7.13
N PHE A 140 4.85 2.51 6.88
CA PHE A 140 4.66 1.43 7.83
C PHE A 140 5.93 0.60 7.95
N ALA A 141 6.37 0.35 9.18
CA ALA A 141 7.63 -0.32 9.47
C ALA A 141 7.49 -1.31 10.62
N VAL A 142 8.44 -2.22 10.74
CA VAL A 142 8.64 -3.09 11.91
C VAL A 142 9.97 -2.77 12.57
N ASN A 143 9.94 -2.60 13.88
CA ASN A 143 11.09 -2.42 14.72
C ASN A 143 11.26 -3.61 15.67
N ILE A 144 12.44 -4.19 15.70
CA ILE A 144 12.80 -5.25 16.64
C ILE A 144 13.86 -4.69 17.59
N SER A 145 13.58 -4.69 18.88
CA SER A 145 14.51 -4.26 19.92
C SER A 145 15.00 -5.45 20.74
N LYS A 146 16.29 -5.59 20.85
CA LYS A 146 16.95 -6.61 21.69
C LYS A 146 16.58 -6.45 23.17
N PRO A 147 16.76 -7.49 24.01
CA PRO A 147 16.53 -7.40 25.45
C PRO A 147 17.21 -6.20 26.12
N GLY A 148 16.48 -5.49 26.95
CA GLY A 148 16.94 -4.32 27.70
C GLY A 148 17.27 -3.07 26.88
N ILE A 149 17.02 -3.07 25.58
CA ILE A 149 17.35 -1.94 24.70
C ILE A 149 16.27 -0.86 24.74
N THR A 150 16.73 0.37 24.78
CA THR A 150 15.90 1.57 24.55
C THR A 150 16.17 2.13 23.16
N LYS A 151 15.11 2.43 22.42
CA LYS A 151 15.16 3.11 21.13
C LYS A 151 14.28 4.37 21.16
N GLY A 152 14.54 5.31 20.24
CA GLY A 152 13.88 6.63 20.23
C GLY A 152 14.77 7.66 20.89
N GLN A 153 14.29 8.36 21.93
CA GLN A 153 14.94 9.49 22.58
C GLN A 153 14.98 10.74 21.66
N HIS A 154 13.93 10.90 20.87
CA HIS A 154 13.78 12.04 19.96
C HIS A 154 12.33 12.51 19.95
N TRP A 155 12.09 13.59 19.27
CA TRP A 155 10.78 14.21 19.09
C TRP A 155 10.63 14.69 17.64
N HIS A 156 9.40 14.98 17.24
CA HIS A 156 9.08 15.41 15.88
C HIS A 156 8.32 16.73 15.88
N HIS A 157 8.51 17.53 14.81
CA HIS A 157 7.77 18.77 14.59
C HIS A 157 6.36 18.52 14.05
N THR A 158 6.27 17.70 13.00
CA THR A 158 5.03 17.48 12.26
C THR A 158 4.64 16.00 12.18
N LYS A 159 5.61 15.12 12.34
CA LYS A 159 5.39 13.70 12.28
C LYS A 159 4.65 13.22 13.52
N ASN A 160 3.53 12.54 13.30
CA ASN A 160 2.90 11.71 14.31
C ASN A 160 3.07 10.24 13.95
N GLU A 161 3.14 9.41 14.97
CA GLU A 161 3.36 7.98 14.80
C GLU A 161 2.40 7.17 15.67
N LYS A 162 2.17 5.92 15.27
CA LYS A 162 1.44 4.91 16.05
C LYS A 162 2.37 3.74 16.29
N PHE A 163 2.55 3.38 17.56
CA PHE A 163 3.32 2.20 17.94
C PHE A 163 2.37 1.11 18.40
N VAL A 164 2.62 -0.11 17.92
CA VAL A 164 1.83 -1.29 18.25
C VAL A 164 2.78 -2.44 18.57
N VAL A 165 2.91 -2.77 19.84
CA VAL A 165 3.71 -3.93 20.28
C VAL A 165 2.91 -5.20 19.99
N VAL A 166 3.51 -6.13 19.24
CA VAL A 166 2.88 -7.38 18.82
C VAL A 166 3.56 -8.63 19.39
N HIS A 167 4.75 -8.46 19.97
CA HIS A 167 5.48 -9.51 20.69
C HIS A 167 6.42 -8.90 21.71
N GLY A 168 6.57 -9.58 22.84
CA GLY A 168 7.41 -9.13 23.94
C GLY A 168 6.70 -8.19 24.91
N HIS A 169 7.47 -7.58 25.81
CA HIS A 169 6.98 -6.71 26.88
C HIS A 169 7.84 -5.44 26.91
N GLY A 170 7.20 -4.28 26.82
CA GLY A 170 7.89 -3.01 26.71
C GLY A 170 7.25 -1.87 27.49
N LEU A 171 7.99 -0.79 27.58
CA LEU A 171 7.55 0.47 28.17
C LEU A 171 7.75 1.59 27.13
N ILE A 172 6.69 2.34 26.85
CA ILE A 172 6.75 3.55 26.04
C ILE A 172 6.66 4.73 26.97
N GLN A 173 7.58 5.68 26.81
CA GLN A 173 7.61 6.92 27.58
C GLN A 173 7.45 8.12 26.65
N LEU A 174 6.60 9.06 27.05
CA LEU A 174 6.40 10.35 26.39
C LEU A 174 6.69 11.46 27.38
N ARG A 175 7.40 12.52 26.94
CA ARG A 175 7.63 13.72 27.72
C ARG A 175 7.42 14.95 26.84
N LYS A 176 6.51 15.80 27.23
CA LYS A 176 6.29 17.09 26.55
C LYS A 176 7.54 17.95 26.66
N LEU A 177 7.94 18.64 25.57
CA LEU A 177 9.23 19.34 25.46
C LEU A 177 9.47 20.41 26.52
N ASP A 178 8.43 21.09 26.97
CA ASP A 178 8.48 22.19 27.92
C ASP A 178 8.14 21.78 29.38
N THR A 179 8.10 20.46 29.65
CA THR A 179 7.78 19.91 30.98
C THR A 179 8.72 18.79 31.37
N ASP A 180 8.75 18.44 32.65
CA ASP A 180 9.45 17.27 33.19
C ASP A 180 8.51 16.09 33.45
N GLU A 181 7.22 16.24 33.14
CA GLU A 181 6.22 15.18 33.29
C GLU A 181 6.46 14.07 32.28
N ILE A 182 6.59 12.84 32.77
CA ILE A 182 6.73 11.64 31.95
C ILE A 182 5.41 10.86 31.98
N ILE A 183 4.88 10.57 30.82
CA ILE A 183 3.73 9.70 30.64
C ILE A 183 4.25 8.33 30.23
N GLU A 184 3.82 7.27 30.90
CA GLU A 184 4.30 5.92 30.68
C GLU A 184 3.15 4.99 30.29
N PHE A 185 3.43 4.15 29.28
CA PHE A 185 2.52 3.09 28.83
C PHE A 185 3.27 1.76 28.83
N GLU A 186 2.89 0.86 29.70
CA GLU A 186 3.35 -0.52 29.67
C GLU A 186 2.55 -1.26 28.57
N VAL A 187 3.26 -1.94 27.67
CA VAL A 187 2.70 -2.55 26.45
C VAL A 187 3.21 -3.96 26.28
N SER A 188 2.38 -4.84 25.74
CA SER A 188 2.77 -6.23 25.47
C SER A 188 2.09 -6.82 24.24
N GLY A 189 2.70 -7.88 23.68
CA GLY A 189 2.09 -8.67 22.62
C GLY A 189 0.87 -9.49 23.06
N ASP A 190 0.67 -9.69 24.36
CA ASP A 190 -0.48 -10.42 24.90
C ASP A 190 -1.75 -9.55 24.97
N ASN A 191 -1.57 -8.22 24.96
CA ASN A 191 -2.66 -7.24 24.96
C ASN A 191 -2.30 -6.11 23.99
N ILE A 192 -2.62 -6.30 22.71
CA ILE A 192 -2.24 -5.38 21.64
C ILE A 192 -3.00 -4.05 21.78
N GLN A 193 -2.24 -2.98 21.93
CA GLN A 193 -2.73 -1.61 22.06
C GLN A 193 -1.99 -0.68 21.11
N VAL A 194 -2.65 0.39 20.68
CA VAL A 194 -2.04 1.46 19.90
C VAL A 194 -1.65 2.59 20.84
N VAL A 195 -0.38 3.00 20.80
CA VAL A 195 0.09 4.20 21.50
C VAL A 195 0.38 5.28 20.47
N GLU A 196 -0.23 6.45 20.64
CA GLU A 196 -0.03 7.62 19.75
C GLU A 196 1.21 8.39 20.17
N MET A 197 2.15 8.59 19.23
CA MET A 197 3.32 9.47 19.36
C MET A 197 2.97 10.80 18.72
N ILE A 198 2.72 11.81 19.54
CA ILE A 198 2.27 13.12 19.09
C ILE A 198 3.43 14.11 18.92
N PRO A 199 3.38 15.03 17.96
CA PRO A 199 4.39 16.07 17.79
C PRO A 199 4.60 16.90 19.07
N GLY A 200 5.83 17.33 19.30
CA GLY A 200 6.18 18.11 20.48
C GLY A 200 6.39 17.29 21.76
N TYR A 201 6.38 15.96 21.65
CA TYR A 201 6.75 15.06 22.74
C TYR A 201 8.00 14.25 22.37
N THR A 202 9.00 14.29 23.26
CA THR A 202 10.08 13.31 23.20
C THR A 202 9.50 11.94 23.55
N HIS A 203 9.84 10.94 22.79
CA HIS A 203 9.37 9.58 23.02
C HIS A 203 10.49 8.55 22.92
N ASN A 204 10.30 7.43 23.58
CA ASN A 204 11.12 6.24 23.46
C ASN A 204 10.29 4.98 23.65
N ILE A 205 10.90 3.85 23.33
CA ILE A 205 10.39 2.51 23.64
C ILE A 205 11.51 1.67 24.24
N ILE A 206 11.23 1.03 25.36
CA ILE A 206 12.16 0.22 26.14
C ILE A 206 11.69 -1.23 26.08
N ASN A 207 12.59 -2.15 25.71
CA ASN A 207 12.33 -3.57 25.91
C ASN A 207 12.59 -3.95 27.35
N LEU A 208 11.57 -4.32 28.11
CA LEU A 208 11.65 -4.71 29.51
C LEU A 208 12.11 -6.16 29.72
N SER A 209 12.05 -7.00 28.70
CA SER A 209 12.52 -8.38 28.77
C SER A 209 14.04 -8.44 28.88
N GLN A 210 14.55 -9.44 29.58
CA GLN A 210 15.97 -9.77 29.63
C GLN A 210 16.35 -10.88 28.64
N THR A 211 15.39 -11.53 28.02
CA THR A 211 15.58 -12.71 27.16
C THR A 211 14.98 -12.57 25.79
N ASP A 212 13.87 -11.86 25.68
CA ASP A 212 13.05 -11.87 24.47
C ASP A 212 13.12 -10.55 23.71
N ASP A 213 13.08 -10.61 22.40
CA ASP A 213 13.00 -9.43 21.55
C ASP A 213 11.62 -8.75 21.70
N LEU A 214 11.60 -7.44 21.59
CA LEU A 214 10.37 -6.64 21.52
C LEU A 214 10.09 -6.31 20.04
N VAL A 215 8.93 -6.74 19.52
CA VAL A 215 8.52 -6.47 18.16
C VAL A 215 7.41 -5.42 18.15
N THR A 216 7.70 -4.30 17.49
CA THR A 216 6.81 -3.14 17.41
C THR A 216 6.52 -2.83 15.95
N PHE A 217 5.26 -2.80 15.57
CA PHE A 217 4.83 -2.17 14.33
C PHE A 217 4.70 -0.67 14.54
N MET A 218 5.13 0.08 13.53
CA MET A 218 5.16 1.54 13.57
C MET A 218 4.53 2.07 12.28
N TRP A 219 3.59 2.98 12.43
CA TRP A 219 3.10 3.81 11.34
C TRP A 219 3.50 5.25 11.59
N ALA A 220 3.92 5.97 10.56
CA ALA A 220 4.16 7.40 10.60
C ALA A 220 3.41 8.08 9.46
N ASN A 221 2.79 9.24 9.72
CA ASN A 221 2.05 10.00 8.70
C ASN A 221 2.92 10.53 7.55
N GLU A 222 4.23 10.62 7.78
CA GLU A 222 5.22 11.10 6.82
C GLU A 222 6.29 10.03 6.55
N CYS A 223 6.71 9.90 5.30
CA CYS A 223 7.84 9.06 4.95
C CYS A 223 9.14 9.71 5.40
N PHE A 224 10.09 8.90 5.89
CA PHE A 224 11.41 9.39 6.24
C PHE A 224 12.12 9.97 5.02
N ASP A 225 12.58 11.22 5.13
CA ASP A 225 13.41 11.89 4.15
C ASP A 225 14.80 12.17 4.76
N PRO A 226 15.88 11.54 4.26
CA PRO A 226 17.22 11.75 4.80
C PRO A 226 17.75 13.18 4.61
N ASN A 227 17.17 13.98 3.71
CA ASN A 227 17.52 15.38 3.49
C ASN A 227 16.78 16.33 4.45
N ARG A 228 15.74 15.84 5.08
CA ARG A 228 14.94 16.54 6.09
C ARG A 228 14.62 15.57 7.22
N PRO A 229 15.64 15.09 7.93
CA PRO A 229 15.40 14.27 9.11
C PRO A 229 14.74 15.19 10.13
N ASP A 230 13.55 14.93 10.43
CA ASP A 230 12.72 15.73 11.33
C ASP A 230 13.37 15.88 12.71
#